data_dd2d64c24f54b0b6f5328b079e68b825
#
_entry.id   dd2d64c24f54b0b6f5328b079e68b825
#
_cell.length_a   1.000
_cell.length_b   1.000
_cell.length_c   1.000
_cell.angle_alpha   90.00
_cell.angle_beta   90.00
_cell.angle_gamma   90.00
#
_symmetry.space_group_name_H-M   'P 1'
#
loop_
_entity.id
_entity.type
_entity.pdbx_description
1 polymer ?
#
loop_
_entity_poly.entity_id
_entity_poly.type
_entity_poly.pdbx_seq_one_letter_code
_entity_poly.pdbx_strand_id
1 'polypeptide(L)'
;MKLKQLISLSVVLLCSAFSLSAQKVYDLSDYGLRPNSKKNASPIVQKVIARIQAECKDGESVILRFAEGRYNFHEKGAAVREYYISNHDQDNPKKVGLALEDLKNLTLDGQGAEFVFHGRMLPLSLLRSENCTLKNFRIDFANPHISQVKVIENDPQKGIVFEPAPWVKYRITKDQLFETYGDGWTMRHGYGIAFEGDTKHLVYNTSDIACPMKGAHEVAPGRILAPAWKDQRLVPGTVVALRGWYRPTPGIFLSHDVNTTLQNVKVHYAEGMGLLAQLCENITLDGFGVCLRGADDPRYFTTQADATHFSSCKGKIISCNGLYEGMMDDAINVHGTYLKVVKRVDDRTLVGRYMHEQAWGFEWGRPGDEVQFVRSNTMELVGQENRIASIRPYDKEQIAGAREFLITFAEPVDTAISEQQGFGIENLTWTPEVVFSVNTIRNNRARGTLFSTPRLTVVENNLFDHTSGTAILLCGDCNGWFETGACRNVIIRKNIFKNALTNLFQFTNAVISIYPEIPNLKDQQKYFHGGKDGGIVIEDNVFETFDAPILYAKSVDGLIFRGNVIKTNQDYKPFHPNQRRFWLERVNNVSISE
;
A
#
# COMPACT_ATOMS: atom_id res chain seq x y z
N MET A 1 53.68 -58.36 13.97
CA MET A 1 54.15 -57.27 13.13
C MET A 1 52.95 -56.54 12.61
N LYS A 2 52.63 -55.38 13.19
CA LYS A 2 51.51 -54.54 12.78
C LYS A 2 52.05 -53.21 12.28
N LEU A 3 51.92 -52.97 10.99
CA LEU A 3 52.32 -51.72 10.33
C LEU A 3 51.20 -50.71 10.52
N LYS A 4 51.47 -49.62 11.21
CA LYS A 4 50.56 -48.45 11.33
C LYS A 4 50.84 -47.50 10.16
N GLN A 5 49.88 -47.34 9.27
CA GLN A 5 49.86 -46.27 8.28
C GLN A 5 49.36 -45.01 8.95
N LEU A 6 50.20 -43.95 8.98
CA LEU A 6 49.80 -42.60 9.27
C LEU A 6 49.17 -41.99 7.99
N ILE A 7 47.93 -41.60 8.07
CA ILE A 7 47.28 -40.77 7.07
C ILE A 7 47.47 -39.33 7.53
N SER A 8 48.29 -38.58 6.80
CA SER A 8 48.46 -37.13 6.95
C SER A 8 47.28 -36.41 6.27
N LEU A 9 46.44 -35.78 7.07
CA LEU A 9 45.30 -34.97 6.59
C LEU A 9 45.80 -33.53 6.39
N SER A 10 46.15 -33.18 5.16
CA SER A 10 46.49 -31.80 4.80
C SER A 10 45.19 -30.99 4.69
N VAL A 11 44.87 -30.20 5.70
CA VAL A 11 43.82 -29.19 5.64
C VAL A 11 44.33 -28.01 4.83
N VAL A 12 43.88 -27.91 3.59
CA VAL A 12 44.08 -26.70 2.76
C VAL A 12 43.07 -25.67 3.23
N LEU A 13 43.50 -24.73 4.06
CA LEU A 13 42.73 -23.50 4.34
C LEU A 13 42.70 -22.68 3.04
N LEU A 14 41.62 -22.76 2.30
CA LEU A 14 41.25 -21.72 1.33
C LEU A 14 40.89 -20.46 2.12
N CYS A 15 41.85 -19.58 2.35
CA CYS A 15 41.53 -18.19 2.68
C CYS A 15 40.94 -17.53 1.43
N SER A 16 39.62 -17.56 1.30
CA SER A 16 38.93 -16.62 0.44
C SER A 16 39.19 -15.23 1.03
N ALA A 17 40.15 -14.52 0.44
CA ALA A 17 40.33 -13.10 0.67
C ALA A 17 39.05 -12.39 0.17
N PHE A 18 38.05 -12.23 1.05
CA PHE A 18 37.08 -11.19 0.87
C PHE A 18 37.85 -9.88 0.91
N SER A 19 38.09 -9.29 -0.25
CA SER A 19 38.52 -7.90 -0.35
C SER A 19 37.45 -7.08 0.38
N LEU A 20 37.72 -6.69 1.63
CA LEU A 20 36.94 -5.61 2.26
C LEU A 20 37.21 -4.37 1.42
N SER A 21 36.41 -4.14 0.41
CA SER A 21 36.29 -2.84 -0.25
C SER A 21 35.99 -1.83 0.84
N ALA A 22 36.84 -0.82 1.00
CA ALA A 22 36.65 0.21 2.00
C ALA A 22 35.29 0.86 1.76
N GLN A 23 34.37 0.74 2.72
CA GLN A 23 33.04 1.29 2.65
C GLN A 23 33.12 2.82 2.61
N LYS A 24 32.65 3.43 1.54
CA LYS A 24 32.69 4.87 1.35
C LYS A 24 31.53 5.54 2.08
N VAL A 25 31.84 6.43 3.01
CA VAL A 25 30.82 7.10 3.85
C VAL A 25 30.69 8.57 3.44
N TYR A 26 29.48 8.99 3.18
CA TYR A 26 29.10 10.38 2.95
C TYR A 26 28.25 10.84 4.14
N ASP A 27 28.89 11.43 5.14
CA ASP A 27 28.22 11.99 6.31
C ASP A 27 27.71 13.40 5.99
N LEU A 28 26.43 13.65 6.15
CA LEU A 28 25.80 14.94 5.78
C LEU A 28 26.34 16.10 6.62
N SER A 29 26.89 15.83 7.80
CA SER A 29 27.52 16.86 8.65
C SER A 29 28.77 17.45 8.00
N ASP A 30 29.53 16.66 7.22
CA ASP A 30 30.72 17.10 6.48
C ASP A 30 30.35 18.07 5.34
N TYR A 31 29.09 18.04 4.91
CA TYR A 31 28.55 18.94 3.89
C TYR A 31 27.78 20.14 4.49
N GLY A 32 27.91 20.34 5.80
CA GLY A 32 27.28 21.46 6.52
C GLY A 32 25.80 21.30 6.79
N LEU A 33 25.24 20.09 6.65
CA LEU A 33 23.87 19.76 7.04
C LEU A 33 23.86 19.16 8.44
N ARG A 34 23.49 19.96 9.43
CA ARG A 34 23.40 19.56 10.84
C ARG A 34 21.97 19.31 11.27
N PRO A 35 21.71 18.33 12.15
CA PRO A 35 20.38 18.09 12.69
C PRO A 35 19.87 19.31 13.48
N ASN A 36 18.55 19.38 13.67
CA ASN A 36 17.83 20.40 14.44
C ASN A 36 18.06 21.84 13.96
N SER A 37 18.59 22.01 12.75
CA SER A 37 18.76 23.32 12.14
C SER A 37 17.51 23.73 11.36
N LYS A 38 17.28 25.06 11.23
CA LYS A 38 16.22 25.60 10.37
C LYS A 38 16.59 25.62 8.88
N LYS A 39 17.78 25.13 8.51
CA LYS A 39 18.22 25.09 7.10
C LYS A 39 17.38 24.12 6.29
N ASN A 40 17.10 24.49 5.07
CA ASN A 40 16.50 23.59 4.08
C ASN A 40 17.53 22.51 3.69
N ALA A 41 17.19 21.26 3.95
CA ALA A 41 18.04 20.10 3.65
C ALA A 41 18.08 19.77 2.15
N SER A 42 16.99 20.06 1.40
CA SER A 42 16.83 19.64 0.01
C SER A 42 18.04 19.93 -0.88
N PRO A 43 18.57 21.16 -0.98
CA PRO A 43 19.67 21.44 -1.91
C PRO A 43 21.00 20.79 -1.51
N ILE A 44 21.24 20.58 -0.21
CA ILE A 44 22.46 19.95 0.27
C ILE A 44 22.42 18.46 -0.02
N VAL A 45 21.30 17.82 0.30
CA VAL A 45 21.10 16.38 0.05
C VAL A 45 21.21 16.07 -1.44
N GLN A 46 20.61 16.88 -2.33
CA GLN A 46 20.72 16.70 -3.78
C GLN A 46 22.19 16.77 -4.26
N LYS A 47 22.98 17.69 -3.72
CA LYS A 47 24.41 17.77 -4.07
C LYS A 47 25.20 16.53 -3.64
N VAL A 48 24.89 15.99 -2.46
CA VAL A 48 25.56 14.79 -1.96
C VAL A 48 25.15 13.56 -2.77
N ILE A 49 23.88 13.40 -3.09
CA ILE A 49 23.38 12.34 -3.97
C ILE A 49 24.07 12.39 -5.34
N ALA A 50 24.10 13.56 -5.97
CA ALA A 50 24.78 13.74 -7.26
C ALA A 50 26.27 13.39 -7.19
N ARG A 51 26.92 13.71 -6.07
CA ARG A 51 28.32 13.34 -5.84
C ARG A 51 28.50 11.83 -5.70
N ILE A 52 27.61 11.16 -4.96
CA ILE A 52 27.60 9.68 -4.85
C ILE A 52 27.48 9.06 -6.24
N GLN A 53 26.50 9.51 -7.06
CA GLN A 53 26.31 9.01 -8.41
C GLN A 53 27.53 9.20 -9.32
N ALA A 54 28.26 10.31 -9.15
CA ALA A 54 29.45 10.62 -9.97
C ALA A 54 30.72 9.87 -9.51
N GLU A 55 30.87 9.61 -8.22
CA GLU A 55 32.11 9.11 -7.62
C GLU A 55 32.11 7.62 -7.30
N CYS A 56 30.92 6.99 -7.18
CA CYS A 56 30.82 5.59 -6.82
C CYS A 56 30.86 4.71 -8.05
N LYS A 57 31.77 3.73 -8.03
CA LYS A 57 31.91 2.73 -9.10
C LYS A 57 31.02 1.53 -8.83
N ASP A 58 30.70 0.79 -9.87
CA ASP A 58 29.98 -0.48 -9.75
C ASP A 58 30.71 -1.42 -8.76
N GLY A 59 29.95 -1.93 -7.79
CA GLY A 59 30.44 -2.86 -6.78
C GLY A 59 30.95 -2.22 -5.47
N GLU A 60 31.15 -0.91 -5.41
CA GLU A 60 31.49 -0.22 -4.16
C GLU A 60 30.30 -0.12 -3.21
N SER A 61 30.52 -0.39 -1.92
CA SER A 61 29.52 -0.18 -0.88
C SER A 61 29.54 1.26 -0.39
N VAL A 62 28.39 1.93 -0.39
CA VAL A 62 28.26 3.34 -0.06
C VAL A 62 27.29 3.52 1.12
N ILE A 63 27.67 4.38 2.07
CA ILE A 63 26.77 4.84 3.12
C ILE A 63 26.48 6.33 2.94
N LEU A 64 25.22 6.68 2.81
CA LEU A 64 24.71 8.04 2.98
C LEU A 64 24.20 8.15 4.42
N ARG A 65 24.88 8.93 5.26
CA ARG A 65 24.63 9.00 6.70
C ARG A 65 24.06 10.33 7.12
N PHE A 66 23.01 10.27 7.94
CA PHE A 66 22.50 11.41 8.71
C PHE A 66 22.82 11.20 10.18
N ALA A 67 23.03 12.26 10.92
CA ALA A 67 23.06 12.20 12.39
C ALA A 67 21.63 12.24 12.95
N GLU A 68 21.44 11.74 14.16
CA GLU A 68 20.16 11.81 14.86
C GLU A 68 19.65 13.26 15.01
N GLY A 69 18.36 13.47 14.77
CA GLY A 69 17.67 14.73 14.94
C GLY A 69 16.85 15.12 13.71
N ARG A 70 16.29 16.33 13.72
CA ARG A 70 15.32 16.79 12.73
C ARG A 70 15.99 17.48 11.54
N TYR A 71 15.54 17.14 10.34
CA TYR A 71 15.92 17.75 9.06
C TYR A 71 14.70 18.25 8.32
N ASN A 72 14.68 19.52 7.93
CA ASN A 72 13.56 20.14 7.23
C ASN A 72 13.81 20.16 5.73
N PHE A 73 12.90 19.59 4.96
CA PHE A 73 12.93 19.54 3.51
C PHE A 73 11.84 20.45 2.94
N HIS A 74 12.21 21.34 2.02
CA HIS A 74 11.28 22.23 1.33
C HIS A 74 11.34 22.00 -0.17
N GLU A 75 10.28 22.38 -0.89
CA GLU A 75 10.20 22.27 -2.35
C GLU A 75 11.32 23.02 -3.08
N LYS A 76 11.75 24.15 -2.51
CA LYS A 76 12.87 24.93 -3.06
C LYS A 76 14.18 24.14 -2.96
N GLY A 77 14.77 23.82 -4.11
CA GLY A 77 16.02 23.05 -4.20
C GLY A 77 15.84 21.54 -4.06
N ALA A 78 14.61 21.04 -4.01
CA ALA A 78 14.29 19.62 -4.19
C ALA A 78 14.53 19.20 -5.66
N ALA A 79 14.73 17.90 -5.88
CA ALA A 79 14.79 17.36 -7.23
C ALA A 79 13.42 17.50 -7.92
N VAL A 80 13.44 17.74 -9.22
CA VAL A 80 12.22 17.81 -10.05
C VAL A 80 12.22 16.57 -10.94
N ARG A 81 11.16 15.76 -10.86
CA ARG A 81 11.07 14.49 -11.57
C ARG A 81 9.69 14.28 -12.18
N GLU A 82 9.67 13.66 -13.34
CA GLU A 82 8.44 13.16 -13.94
C GLU A 82 8.31 11.67 -13.60
N TYR A 83 7.41 11.35 -12.67
CA TYR A 83 7.13 9.99 -12.23
C TYR A 83 5.66 9.66 -12.41
N TYR A 84 5.36 8.57 -13.10
CA TYR A 84 4.04 7.96 -13.15
C TYR A 84 3.99 6.85 -12.11
N ILE A 85 3.16 7.04 -11.10
CA ILE A 85 3.12 6.20 -9.90
C ILE A 85 1.79 5.47 -9.85
N SER A 86 1.82 4.13 -9.80
CA SER A 86 0.60 3.32 -9.70
C SER A 86 -0.28 3.76 -8.53
N ASN A 87 -1.58 3.75 -8.73
CA ASN A 87 -2.60 4.05 -7.72
C ASN A 87 -2.48 5.45 -7.07
N HIS A 88 -1.84 6.39 -7.76
CA HIS A 88 -1.72 7.80 -7.38
C HIS A 88 -2.21 8.73 -8.49
N ASP A 89 -2.48 9.99 -8.15
CA ASP A 89 -2.78 11.01 -9.15
C ASP A 89 -1.51 11.32 -9.97
N GLN A 90 -1.68 11.39 -11.29
CA GLN A 90 -0.55 11.45 -12.23
C GLN A 90 -0.05 12.88 -12.51
N ASP A 91 -0.20 13.77 -11.53
CA ASP A 91 0.32 15.15 -11.63
C ASP A 91 1.85 15.16 -11.71
N ASN A 92 2.36 15.79 -12.73
CA ASN A 92 3.79 15.93 -12.98
C ASN A 92 4.14 17.39 -13.30
N PRO A 93 5.36 17.86 -13.04
CA PRO A 93 6.46 17.16 -12.35
C PRO A 93 6.27 17.12 -10.83
N LYS A 94 6.89 16.13 -10.19
CA LYS A 94 6.92 15.99 -8.72
C LYS A 94 8.17 16.61 -8.12
N LYS A 95 8.04 17.19 -6.91
CA LYS A 95 9.17 17.68 -6.10
C LYS A 95 9.62 16.57 -5.17
N VAL A 96 10.87 16.13 -5.26
CA VAL A 96 11.40 14.97 -4.54
C VAL A 96 12.47 15.41 -3.55
N GLY A 97 12.30 15.03 -2.28
CA GLY A 97 13.21 15.39 -1.20
C GLY A 97 14.54 14.65 -1.27
N LEU A 98 14.49 13.32 -1.38
CA LEU A 98 15.64 12.44 -1.58
C LEU A 98 15.39 11.63 -2.86
N ALA A 99 15.97 12.05 -3.99
CA ALA A 99 15.87 11.36 -5.27
C ALA A 99 17.09 10.45 -5.47
N LEU A 100 16.97 9.19 -5.04
CA LEU A 100 18.00 8.15 -5.17
C LEU A 100 17.73 7.37 -6.47
N GLU A 101 18.63 7.44 -7.42
CA GLU A 101 18.42 6.83 -8.74
C GLU A 101 19.73 6.17 -9.22
N ASP A 102 19.59 5.01 -9.88
CA ASP A 102 20.70 4.30 -10.53
C ASP A 102 21.87 3.97 -9.56
N LEU A 103 21.54 3.51 -8.34
CA LEU A 103 22.50 3.26 -7.27
C LEU A 103 22.62 1.76 -6.98
N LYS A 104 23.83 1.31 -6.68
CA LYS A 104 24.08 -0.06 -6.23
C LYS A 104 24.75 -0.08 -4.87
N ASN A 105 24.42 -1.07 -4.05
CA ASN A 105 24.99 -1.30 -2.73
C ASN A 105 24.96 -0.06 -1.80
N LEU A 106 23.92 0.79 -1.94
CA LEU A 106 23.73 1.96 -1.11
C LEU A 106 23.08 1.58 0.22
N THR A 107 23.63 2.07 1.32
CA THR A 107 22.94 2.15 2.61
C THR A 107 22.64 3.61 2.94
N LEU A 108 21.36 3.99 2.97
CA LEU A 108 20.94 5.22 3.62
C LEU A 108 20.69 4.91 5.10
N ASP A 109 21.53 5.45 5.99
CA ASP A 109 21.42 5.28 7.43
C ASP A 109 21.05 6.60 8.10
N GLY A 110 19.82 6.69 8.57
CA GLY A 110 19.30 7.88 9.25
C GLY A 110 19.77 8.02 10.69
N GLN A 111 20.26 6.94 11.33
CA GLN A 111 20.68 6.92 12.74
C GLN A 111 19.65 7.52 13.71
N GLY A 112 18.34 7.38 13.42
CA GLY A 112 17.26 7.99 14.20
C GLY A 112 16.79 9.36 13.68
N ALA A 113 17.29 9.82 12.55
CA ALA A 113 16.89 11.08 11.94
C ALA A 113 15.40 11.16 11.65
N GLU A 114 14.84 12.36 11.80
CA GLU A 114 13.49 12.71 11.43
C GLU A 114 13.51 13.63 10.21
N PHE A 115 12.98 13.15 9.09
CA PHE A 115 12.83 13.92 7.86
C PHE A 115 11.45 14.55 7.82
N VAL A 116 11.39 15.88 7.93
CA VAL A 116 10.14 16.64 7.99
C VAL A 116 9.99 17.46 6.72
N PHE A 117 8.90 17.20 6.00
CA PHE A 117 8.62 17.80 4.70
C PHE A 117 7.64 18.98 4.83
N HIS A 118 7.84 19.99 3.99
CA HIS A 118 7.04 21.21 3.92
C HIS A 118 6.48 21.37 2.50
N GLY A 119 5.18 21.62 2.41
CA GLY A 119 4.49 21.70 1.11
C GLY A 119 4.11 20.31 0.56
N ARG A 120 3.90 20.23 -0.75
CA ARG A 120 3.55 18.98 -1.46
C ARG A 120 4.79 18.37 -2.09
N MET A 121 5.32 17.35 -1.46
CA MET A 121 6.57 16.72 -1.89
C MET A 121 6.44 15.20 -1.85
N LEU A 122 7.16 14.52 -2.74
CA LEU A 122 7.53 13.13 -2.59
C LEU A 122 8.75 13.05 -1.65
N PRO A 123 8.62 12.52 -0.44
CA PRO A 123 9.74 12.53 0.50
C PRO A 123 10.98 11.79 0.01
N LEU A 124 10.83 10.55 -0.43
CA LEU A 124 11.94 9.71 -0.88
C LEU A 124 11.54 8.88 -2.10
N SER A 125 12.40 8.84 -3.09
CA SER A 125 12.34 7.88 -4.19
C SER A 125 13.64 7.08 -4.31
N LEU A 126 13.52 5.77 -4.59
CA LEU A 126 14.64 4.90 -4.98
C LEU A 126 14.24 4.23 -6.30
N LEU A 127 15.01 4.45 -7.35
CA LEU A 127 14.67 3.99 -8.70
C LEU A 127 15.85 3.32 -9.38
N ARG A 128 15.60 2.22 -10.06
CA ARG A 128 16.59 1.48 -10.87
C ARG A 128 17.85 1.15 -10.08
N SER A 129 17.67 0.80 -8.82
CA SER A 129 18.74 0.59 -7.86
C SER A 129 18.80 -0.87 -7.44
N GLU A 130 19.98 -1.32 -6.99
CA GLU A 130 20.22 -2.72 -6.69
C GLU A 130 20.94 -2.88 -5.35
N ASN A 131 20.51 -3.86 -4.54
CA ASN A 131 21.10 -4.20 -3.23
C ASN A 131 21.15 -3.00 -2.27
N CYS A 132 20.06 -2.22 -2.19
CA CYS A 132 19.99 -1.01 -1.37
C CYS A 132 19.31 -1.27 -0.02
N THR A 133 19.81 -0.59 1.01
CA THR A 133 19.22 -0.60 2.36
C THR A 133 18.88 0.81 2.81
N LEU A 134 17.63 1.03 3.18
CA LEU A 134 17.14 2.27 3.79
C LEU A 134 16.83 1.96 5.26
N LYS A 135 17.47 2.66 6.22
CA LYS A 135 17.29 2.27 7.62
C LYS A 135 17.35 3.42 8.62
N ASN A 136 16.69 3.19 9.77
CA ASN A 136 16.79 4.01 10.98
C ASN A 136 16.40 5.49 10.78
N PHE A 137 15.29 5.77 10.12
CA PHE A 137 14.77 7.14 10.00
C PHE A 137 13.25 7.19 10.04
N ARG A 138 12.73 8.40 10.17
CA ARG A 138 11.30 8.71 10.21
C ARG A 138 10.98 9.76 9.17
N ILE A 139 9.81 9.62 8.53
CA ILE A 139 9.24 10.59 7.59
C ILE A 139 7.98 11.19 8.20
N ASP A 140 7.88 12.51 8.16
CA ASP A 140 6.67 13.23 8.55
C ASP A 140 6.53 14.54 7.78
N PHE A 141 5.38 15.18 7.91
CA PHE A 141 5.10 16.50 7.36
C PHE A 141 4.86 17.50 8.47
N ALA A 142 5.40 18.70 8.32
CA ALA A 142 5.21 19.78 9.29
C ALA A 142 3.73 20.19 9.40
N ASN A 143 2.99 20.10 8.31
CA ASN A 143 1.57 20.37 8.24
C ASN A 143 0.90 19.35 7.32
N PRO A 144 0.32 18.26 7.85
CA PRO A 144 -0.40 17.26 7.07
C PRO A 144 -1.56 17.87 6.29
N HIS A 145 -1.82 17.36 5.08
CA HIS A 145 -2.95 17.78 4.24
C HIS A 145 -4.29 17.20 4.74
N ILE A 146 -4.28 16.09 5.47
CA ILE A 146 -5.42 15.65 6.27
C ILE A 146 -5.52 16.58 7.47
N SER A 147 -6.67 17.20 7.66
CA SER A 147 -6.95 18.06 8.82
C SER A 147 -7.69 17.27 9.89
N GLN A 148 -7.63 17.72 11.11
CA GLN A 148 -8.29 17.06 12.24
C GLN A 148 -9.09 18.06 13.04
N VAL A 149 -10.32 17.68 13.38
CA VAL A 149 -11.22 18.47 14.22
C VAL A 149 -11.80 17.61 15.35
N LYS A 150 -12.10 18.22 16.48
CA LYS A 150 -12.78 17.57 17.60
C LYS A 150 -14.19 18.13 17.73
N VAL A 151 -15.18 17.25 17.78
CA VAL A 151 -16.58 17.62 18.02
C VAL A 151 -16.74 18.09 19.47
N ILE A 152 -17.26 19.28 19.66
CA ILE A 152 -17.52 19.89 20.97
C ILE A 152 -19.00 19.80 21.33
N GLU A 153 -19.87 20.14 20.36
CA GLU A 153 -21.33 20.06 20.50
C GLU A 153 -21.93 19.47 19.24
N ASN A 154 -22.99 18.70 19.38
CA ASN A 154 -23.78 18.17 18.26
C ASN A 154 -25.27 18.38 18.54
N ASP A 155 -25.85 19.41 17.94
CA ASP A 155 -27.25 19.74 18.04
C ASP A 155 -27.98 19.34 16.75
N PRO A 156 -29.02 18.49 16.80
CA PRO A 156 -29.73 18.02 15.61
C PRO A 156 -30.32 19.15 14.75
N GLN A 157 -30.60 20.31 15.35
CA GLN A 157 -31.19 21.43 14.62
C GLN A 157 -30.14 22.48 14.22
N LYS A 158 -29.19 22.79 15.09
CA LYS A 158 -28.18 23.83 14.85
C LYS A 158 -26.97 23.33 14.06
N GLY A 159 -26.61 22.05 14.18
CA GLY A 159 -25.44 21.46 13.56
C GLY A 159 -24.32 21.12 14.56
N ILE A 160 -23.11 20.90 14.06
CA ILE A 160 -21.96 20.51 14.85
C ILE A 160 -21.06 21.71 15.12
N VAL A 161 -20.71 21.91 16.40
CA VAL A 161 -19.61 22.80 16.81
C VAL A 161 -18.36 21.97 16.98
N PHE A 162 -17.28 22.37 16.34
CA PHE A 162 -16.00 21.68 16.43
C PHE A 162 -14.82 22.63 16.67
N GLU A 163 -13.72 22.09 17.19
CA GLU A 163 -12.42 22.75 17.33
C GLU A 163 -11.41 22.08 16.40
N PRO A 164 -10.72 22.83 15.50
CA PRO A 164 -9.57 22.31 14.76
C PRO A 164 -8.43 21.95 15.71
N ALA A 165 -7.68 20.90 15.37
CA ALA A 165 -6.48 20.55 16.13
C ALA A 165 -5.45 21.71 16.13
N PRO A 166 -4.62 21.86 17.15
CA PRO A 166 -3.73 23.04 17.31
C PRO A 166 -2.76 23.28 16.15
N TRP A 167 -2.41 22.24 15.38
CA TRP A 167 -1.52 22.37 14.21
C TRP A 167 -2.25 22.71 12.92
N VAL A 168 -3.60 22.65 12.89
CA VAL A 168 -4.40 22.92 11.71
C VAL A 168 -4.51 24.41 11.47
N LYS A 169 -3.98 24.87 10.35
CA LYS A 169 -4.18 26.24 9.86
C LYS A 169 -5.47 26.29 9.06
N TYR A 170 -6.38 27.18 9.44
CA TYR A 170 -7.68 27.29 8.76
C TYR A 170 -8.10 28.74 8.55
N ARG A 171 -9.10 28.92 7.70
CA ARG A 171 -9.85 30.17 7.54
C ARG A 171 -11.30 29.88 7.19
N ILE A 172 -12.18 30.80 7.56
CA ILE A 172 -13.55 30.79 7.03
C ILE A 172 -13.57 31.73 5.82
N THR A 173 -13.98 31.22 4.67
CA THR A 173 -14.05 31.99 3.43
C THR A 173 -15.23 32.97 3.45
N LYS A 174 -15.27 33.93 2.50
CA LYS A 174 -16.41 34.85 2.32
C LYS A 174 -17.73 34.10 2.05
N ASP A 175 -17.63 32.92 1.42
CA ASP A 175 -18.78 32.04 1.13
C ASP A 175 -19.14 31.13 2.32
N GLN A 176 -18.61 31.42 3.51
CA GLN A 176 -18.84 30.65 4.74
C GLN A 176 -18.48 29.16 4.60
N LEU A 177 -17.30 28.88 4.03
CA LEU A 177 -16.73 27.53 3.96
C LEU A 177 -15.52 27.43 4.85
N PHE A 178 -15.40 26.35 5.60
CA PHE A 178 -14.19 25.99 6.32
C PHE A 178 -13.13 25.51 5.32
N GLU A 179 -11.98 26.15 5.32
CA GLU A 179 -10.87 25.84 4.43
C GLU A 179 -9.59 25.73 5.24
N THR A 180 -8.81 24.67 5.01
CA THR A 180 -7.51 24.48 5.63
C THR A 180 -6.39 24.75 4.63
N TYR A 181 -5.22 25.16 5.14
CA TYR A 181 -4.10 25.52 4.27
C TYR A 181 -2.75 25.23 4.92
N GLY A 182 -1.74 25.15 4.09
CA GLY A 182 -0.33 25.01 4.46
C GLY A 182 0.58 25.64 3.43
N ASP A 183 1.85 25.26 3.45
CA ASP A 183 2.85 25.79 2.53
C ASP A 183 2.52 25.32 1.11
N GLY A 184 2.06 26.26 0.27
CA GLY A 184 1.74 26.01 -1.14
C GLY A 184 0.46 25.22 -1.41
N TRP A 185 -0.40 24.99 -0.42
CA TRP A 185 -1.65 24.26 -0.63
C TRP A 185 -2.82 24.83 0.17
N THR A 186 -4.01 24.56 -0.33
CA THR A 186 -5.29 24.89 0.28
C THR A 186 -6.28 23.76 -0.02
N MET A 187 -7.09 23.38 0.96
CA MET A 187 -8.06 22.29 0.82
C MET A 187 -9.42 22.64 1.42
N ARG A 188 -10.47 22.21 0.73
CA ARG A 188 -11.85 22.18 1.21
C ARG A 188 -12.24 20.73 1.42
N HIS A 189 -12.67 20.41 2.62
CA HIS A 189 -13.00 19.06 3.01
C HIS A 189 -14.51 18.84 2.95
N GLY A 190 -14.95 17.78 2.31
CA GLY A 190 -16.35 17.37 2.27
C GLY A 190 -16.61 16.01 2.92
N TYR A 191 -15.54 15.31 3.28
CA TYR A 191 -15.58 13.95 3.82
C TYR A 191 -14.58 13.79 4.95
N GLY A 192 -14.80 12.78 5.78
CA GLY A 192 -13.91 12.48 6.89
C GLY A 192 -14.06 11.04 7.39
N ILE A 193 -13.16 10.69 8.31
CA ILE A 193 -13.23 9.46 9.11
C ILE A 193 -13.34 9.88 10.57
N ALA A 194 -14.32 9.32 11.26
CA ALA A 194 -14.56 9.59 12.66
C ALA A 194 -13.87 8.56 13.56
N PHE A 195 -13.23 9.05 14.62
CA PHE A 195 -12.52 8.25 15.62
C PHE A 195 -13.07 8.53 17.00
N GLU A 196 -13.11 7.51 17.85
CA GLU A 196 -13.39 7.64 19.27
C GLU A 196 -12.24 8.38 19.96
N GLY A 197 -12.56 9.36 20.77
CA GLY A 197 -11.57 10.26 21.36
C GLY A 197 -10.55 9.58 22.29
N ASP A 198 -10.93 8.50 22.94
CA ASP A 198 -10.11 7.83 23.95
C ASP A 198 -9.31 6.65 23.39
N THR A 199 -9.89 5.89 22.46
CA THR A 199 -9.32 4.63 21.97
C THR A 199 -8.57 4.78 20.65
N LYS A 200 -8.86 5.84 19.89
CA LYS A 200 -8.47 6.02 18.49
C LYS A 200 -9.04 4.95 17.54
N HIS A 201 -10.00 4.15 17.97
CA HIS A 201 -10.76 3.28 17.07
C HIS A 201 -11.66 4.13 16.17
N LEU A 202 -12.00 3.63 14.99
CA LEU A 202 -13.04 4.27 14.19
C LEU A 202 -14.37 4.19 14.94
N VAL A 203 -15.14 5.28 14.88
CA VAL A 203 -16.48 5.29 15.50
C VAL A 203 -17.30 4.16 14.90
N TYR A 204 -17.80 3.31 15.80
CA TYR A 204 -18.56 2.12 15.46
C TYR A 204 -19.74 2.41 14.54
N ASN A 205 -20.00 1.52 13.60
CA ASN A 205 -21.10 1.60 12.62
C ASN A 205 -21.12 2.92 11.83
N THR A 206 -19.96 3.39 11.45
CA THR A 206 -19.81 4.48 10.48
C THR A 206 -19.22 3.96 9.15
N SER A 207 -18.84 4.86 8.29
CA SER A 207 -18.07 4.63 7.05
C SER A 207 -17.31 5.92 6.72
N ASP A 208 -17.03 6.21 5.47
CA ASP A 208 -16.70 7.56 5.05
C ASP A 208 -17.89 8.48 5.37
N ILE A 209 -17.70 9.49 6.22
CA ILE A 209 -18.77 10.38 6.63
C ILE A 209 -18.73 11.67 5.82
N ALA A 210 -19.91 12.20 5.48
CA ALA A 210 -20.01 13.53 4.91
C ALA A 210 -19.79 14.60 5.97
N CYS A 211 -18.96 15.60 5.65
CA CYS A 211 -18.66 16.73 6.53
C CYS A 211 -19.03 18.05 5.82
N PRO A 212 -20.32 18.37 5.65
CA PRO A 212 -20.75 19.55 4.91
C PRO A 212 -20.42 20.83 5.69
N MET A 213 -19.56 21.66 5.11
CA MET A 213 -19.02 22.88 5.74
C MET A 213 -19.72 24.17 5.27
N LYS A 214 -20.85 24.07 4.54
CA LYS A 214 -21.60 25.25 4.09
C LYS A 214 -22.22 25.99 5.27
N GLY A 215 -22.02 27.32 5.31
CA GLY A 215 -22.51 28.17 6.39
C GLY A 215 -21.60 28.16 7.63
N ALA A 216 -20.41 27.56 7.55
CA ALA A 216 -19.47 27.52 8.66
C ALA A 216 -19.08 28.94 9.13
N HIS A 217 -19.11 29.17 10.43
CA HIS A 217 -18.70 30.42 11.05
C HIS A 217 -18.19 30.19 12.47
N GLU A 218 -17.34 31.09 12.94
CA GLU A 218 -16.83 31.05 14.29
C GLU A 218 -17.90 31.52 15.29
N VAL A 219 -18.17 30.73 16.31
CA VAL A 219 -19.10 31.07 17.42
C VAL A 219 -18.36 31.49 18.70
N ALA A 220 -17.10 31.11 18.80
CA ALA A 220 -16.14 31.57 19.79
C ALA A 220 -14.73 31.40 19.21
N PRO A 221 -13.67 32.02 19.75
CA PRO A 221 -12.31 31.86 19.25
C PRO A 221 -11.92 30.37 19.13
N GLY A 222 -11.62 29.92 17.90
CA GLY A 222 -11.27 28.54 17.60
C GLY A 222 -12.44 27.55 17.62
N ARG A 223 -13.68 27.98 17.85
CA ARG A 223 -14.89 27.15 17.82
C ARG A 223 -15.75 27.47 16.60
N ILE A 224 -15.89 26.51 15.73
CA ILE A 224 -16.59 26.66 14.45
C ILE A 224 -17.90 25.89 14.49
N LEU A 225 -19.01 26.55 14.20
CA LEU A 225 -20.30 25.91 13.93
C LEU A 225 -20.41 25.63 12.43
N ALA A 226 -20.65 24.37 12.08
CA ALA A 226 -21.06 23.92 10.76
C ALA A 226 -22.55 23.56 10.78
N PRO A 227 -23.46 24.47 10.41
CA PRO A 227 -24.90 24.27 10.55
C PRO A 227 -25.47 23.20 9.62
N ALA A 228 -24.76 22.90 8.51
CA ALA A 228 -25.15 21.85 7.58
C ALA A 228 -24.71 20.44 8.04
N TRP A 229 -23.80 20.33 8.99
CA TRP A 229 -23.26 19.06 9.46
C TRP A 229 -24.09 18.53 10.64
N LYS A 230 -24.83 17.43 10.43
CA LYS A 230 -25.85 16.92 11.37
C LYS A 230 -25.79 15.39 11.55
N ASP A 231 -24.60 14.82 11.64
CA ASP A 231 -24.45 13.38 11.88
C ASP A 231 -24.53 13.06 13.39
N GLN A 232 -25.64 12.50 13.84
CA GLN A 232 -25.91 12.22 15.24
C GLN A 232 -25.02 11.10 15.85
N ARG A 233 -24.27 10.39 15.05
CA ARG A 233 -23.29 9.40 15.54
C ARG A 233 -22.05 10.06 16.15
N LEU A 234 -21.80 11.33 15.81
CA LEU A 234 -20.62 12.08 16.23
C LEU A 234 -20.89 12.77 17.58
N VAL A 235 -20.70 12.08 18.66
CA VAL A 235 -20.88 12.63 20.01
C VAL A 235 -19.75 13.61 20.38
N PRO A 236 -19.96 14.54 21.36
CA PRO A 236 -18.89 15.37 21.89
C PRO A 236 -17.68 14.53 22.33
N GLY A 237 -16.48 14.95 21.94
CA GLY A 237 -15.24 14.18 22.10
C GLY A 237 -14.80 13.39 20.88
N THR A 238 -15.71 13.08 19.94
CA THR A 238 -15.34 12.45 18.66
C THR A 238 -14.32 13.28 17.91
N VAL A 239 -13.29 12.64 17.38
CA VAL A 239 -12.27 13.25 16.53
C VAL A 239 -12.51 12.88 15.08
N VAL A 240 -12.56 13.86 14.20
CA VAL A 240 -12.78 13.62 12.78
C VAL A 240 -11.54 14.03 11.99
N ALA A 241 -10.94 13.10 11.28
CA ALA A 241 -9.93 13.36 10.28
C ALA A 241 -10.62 13.76 8.97
N LEU A 242 -10.51 15.03 8.62
CA LEU A 242 -11.06 15.59 7.39
C LEU A 242 -10.12 15.31 6.23
N ARG A 243 -10.59 14.59 5.23
CA ARG A 243 -9.77 14.12 4.10
C ARG A 243 -10.36 14.51 2.75
N GLY A 244 -9.50 14.51 1.73
CA GLY A 244 -9.88 14.48 0.33
C GLY A 244 -9.65 13.10 -0.28
N TRP A 245 -9.74 13.02 -1.62
CA TRP A 245 -9.41 11.82 -2.39
C TRP A 245 -8.10 11.96 -3.16
N TYR A 246 -7.52 13.15 -3.15
CA TYR A 246 -6.27 13.47 -3.84
C TYR A 246 -5.08 12.82 -3.15
N ARG A 247 -4.29 12.06 -3.90
CA ARG A 247 -3.10 11.34 -3.42
C ARG A 247 -1.95 11.45 -4.43
N PRO A 248 -1.26 12.61 -4.46
CA PRO A 248 -0.27 12.92 -5.49
C PRO A 248 1.02 12.10 -5.39
N THR A 249 1.44 11.75 -4.16
CA THR A 249 2.70 11.05 -3.92
C THR A 249 2.64 10.15 -2.68
N PRO A 250 3.32 8.99 -2.69
CA PRO A 250 3.58 8.22 -1.48
C PRO A 250 4.65 8.90 -0.59
N GLY A 251 4.85 8.39 0.62
CA GLY A 251 5.99 8.75 1.47
C GLY A 251 7.32 8.21 0.94
N ILE A 252 7.30 6.98 0.43
CA ILE A 252 8.45 6.31 -0.20
C ILE A 252 7.99 5.70 -1.52
N PHE A 253 8.70 6.01 -2.59
CA PHE A 253 8.48 5.45 -3.92
C PHE A 253 9.66 4.61 -4.36
N LEU A 254 9.41 3.31 -4.61
CA LEU A 254 10.38 2.37 -5.15
C LEU A 254 9.94 1.98 -6.57
N SER A 255 10.88 1.99 -7.54
CA SER A 255 10.54 1.59 -8.91
C SER A 255 11.72 0.96 -9.63
N HIS A 256 11.52 -0.24 -10.19
CA HIS A 256 12.56 -0.99 -10.92
C HIS A 256 13.77 -1.34 -10.06
N ASP A 257 13.59 -1.46 -8.75
CA ASP A 257 14.66 -1.82 -7.82
C ASP A 257 14.74 -3.33 -7.64
N VAL A 258 15.96 -3.80 -7.33
CA VAL A 258 16.23 -5.21 -7.07
C VAL A 258 16.91 -5.35 -5.70
N ASN A 259 16.39 -6.25 -4.85
CA ASN A 259 16.93 -6.54 -3.52
C ASN A 259 16.97 -5.30 -2.60
N THR A 260 15.81 -4.68 -2.37
CA THR A 260 15.72 -3.50 -1.50
C THR A 260 15.22 -3.88 -0.10
N THR A 261 15.93 -3.41 0.93
CA THR A 261 15.56 -3.59 2.34
C THR A 261 15.24 -2.26 3.00
N LEU A 262 14.08 -2.17 3.66
CA LEU A 262 13.72 -1.07 4.56
C LEU A 262 13.73 -1.60 6.00
N GLN A 263 14.65 -1.13 6.83
CA GLN A 263 14.82 -1.61 8.19
C GLN A 263 14.59 -0.49 9.21
N ASN A 264 13.64 -0.70 10.13
CA ASN A 264 13.33 0.30 11.17
C ASN A 264 13.08 1.71 10.60
N VAL A 265 12.26 1.78 9.53
CA VAL A 265 11.81 3.03 8.91
C VAL A 265 10.35 3.29 9.32
N LYS A 266 10.02 4.52 9.69
CA LYS A 266 8.65 4.92 10.06
C LYS A 266 8.16 6.04 9.16
N VAL A 267 6.91 5.93 8.71
CA VAL A 267 6.19 6.99 8.00
C VAL A 267 5.01 7.42 8.88
N HIS A 268 5.09 8.62 9.41
CA HIS A 268 4.05 9.16 10.28
C HIS A 268 2.94 9.88 9.50
N TYR A 269 3.27 10.36 8.30
CA TYR A 269 2.29 10.93 7.38
C TYR A 269 2.79 10.85 5.92
N ALA A 270 1.85 10.65 5.00
CA ALA A 270 2.02 10.88 3.56
C ALA A 270 0.68 11.27 2.91
N GLU A 271 0.72 12.12 1.86
CA GLU A 271 -0.49 12.57 1.12
C GLU A 271 -0.99 11.52 0.10
N GLY A 272 -0.42 10.34 0.10
CA GLY A 272 -0.82 9.15 -0.64
C GLY A 272 -0.63 7.92 0.24
N MET A 273 0.05 6.93 -0.28
CA MET A 273 0.44 5.73 0.47
C MET A 273 1.71 5.97 1.29
N GLY A 274 1.94 5.17 2.33
CA GLY A 274 3.19 5.27 3.09
C GLY A 274 4.39 4.81 2.27
N LEU A 275 4.29 3.68 1.61
CA LEU A 275 5.24 3.15 0.64
C LEU A 275 4.49 2.62 -0.58
N LEU A 276 4.96 2.96 -1.77
CA LEU A 276 4.57 2.30 -3.01
C LEU A 276 5.80 1.77 -3.73
N ALA A 277 5.76 0.47 -4.07
CA ALA A 277 6.73 -0.19 -4.91
C ALA A 277 6.07 -0.66 -6.20
N GLN A 278 6.66 -0.33 -7.35
CA GLN A 278 6.20 -0.82 -8.65
C GLN A 278 7.35 -1.39 -9.46
N LEU A 279 7.12 -2.52 -10.13
CA LEU A 279 8.10 -3.17 -10.99
C LEU A 279 9.44 -3.46 -10.26
N CYS A 280 9.35 -3.80 -8.98
CA CYS A 280 10.51 -4.14 -8.15
C CYS A 280 10.63 -5.65 -7.96
N GLU A 281 11.83 -6.10 -7.64
CA GLU A 281 12.14 -7.51 -7.36
C GLU A 281 12.78 -7.66 -5.98
N ASN A 282 12.23 -8.53 -5.13
CA ASN A 282 12.70 -8.82 -3.77
C ASN A 282 12.75 -7.59 -2.86
N ILE A 283 11.67 -7.35 -2.13
CA ILE A 283 11.58 -6.26 -1.16
C ILE A 283 11.40 -6.84 0.24
N THR A 284 12.18 -6.35 1.19
CA THR A 284 12.07 -6.69 2.60
C THR A 284 11.76 -5.45 3.44
N LEU A 285 10.67 -5.52 4.20
CA LEU A 285 10.28 -4.56 5.22
C LEU A 285 10.48 -5.23 6.59
N ASP A 286 11.50 -4.83 7.34
CA ASP A 286 11.77 -5.33 8.69
C ASP A 286 11.64 -4.20 9.71
N GLY A 287 10.65 -4.30 10.59
CA GLY A 287 10.33 -3.23 11.53
C GLY A 287 9.88 -1.94 10.83
N PHE A 288 9.42 -2.01 9.58
CA PHE A 288 8.79 -0.88 8.89
C PHE A 288 7.47 -0.52 9.55
N GLY A 289 7.10 0.75 9.54
CA GLY A 289 5.81 1.14 10.08
C GLY A 289 5.22 2.36 9.40
N VAL A 290 3.92 2.33 9.22
CA VAL A 290 3.09 3.50 9.00
C VAL A 290 2.26 3.66 10.25
N CYS A 291 2.67 4.57 11.13
CA CYS A 291 2.16 4.61 12.48
C CYS A 291 2.24 6.02 13.08
N LEU A 292 1.46 6.24 14.12
CA LEU A 292 1.55 7.42 14.95
C LEU A 292 2.93 7.50 15.65
N ARG A 293 3.29 8.67 16.17
CA ARG A 293 4.57 8.89 16.88
C ARG A 293 4.64 8.21 18.24
N GLY A 294 3.55 7.63 18.70
CA GLY A 294 3.39 6.96 19.98
C GLY A 294 1.99 7.19 20.53
N ALA A 295 1.75 6.72 21.74
CA ALA A 295 0.43 6.83 22.39
C ALA A 295 -0.01 8.30 22.55
N ASP A 296 0.92 9.18 22.85
CA ASP A 296 0.66 10.61 23.08
C ASP A 296 0.61 11.45 21.77
N ASP A 297 0.73 10.83 20.59
CA ASP A 297 0.54 11.56 19.34
C ASP A 297 -0.89 12.13 19.31
N PRO A 298 -1.06 13.46 19.16
CA PRO A 298 -2.39 14.06 19.11
C PRO A 298 -3.15 13.73 17.82
N ARG A 299 -2.52 13.13 16.83
CA ARG A 299 -3.16 12.69 15.58
C ARG A 299 -3.84 11.34 15.72
N TYR A 300 -4.87 11.12 14.90
CA TYR A 300 -5.65 9.89 14.82
C TYR A 300 -5.47 9.20 13.45
N PHE A 301 -4.69 9.77 12.58
CA PHE A 301 -4.46 9.31 11.21
C PHE A 301 -2.97 9.29 10.87
N THR A 302 -2.62 8.53 9.83
CA THR A 302 -1.29 8.50 9.22
C THR A 302 -1.35 8.83 7.73
N THR A 303 -1.62 7.88 6.84
CA THR A 303 -1.58 8.08 5.38
C THR A 303 -2.97 8.33 4.80
N GLN A 304 -3.02 9.02 3.65
CA GLN A 304 -4.25 9.28 2.91
C GLN A 304 -4.83 8.01 2.27
N ALA A 305 -4.00 7.02 1.99
CA ALA A 305 -4.34 5.72 1.44
C ALA A 305 -3.58 4.60 2.17
N ASP A 306 -3.15 3.55 1.50
CA ASP A 306 -2.53 2.37 2.10
C ASP A 306 -1.25 2.69 2.87
N ALA A 307 -0.93 1.82 3.82
CA ALA A 307 0.40 1.89 4.44
C ALA A 307 1.48 1.43 3.47
N THR A 308 1.30 0.28 2.83
CA THR A 308 2.24 -0.26 1.84
C THR A 308 1.49 -0.83 0.63
N HIS A 309 2.03 -0.59 -0.55
CA HIS A 309 1.40 -0.99 -1.80
C HIS A 309 2.43 -1.49 -2.80
N PHE A 310 2.20 -2.66 -3.37
CA PHE A 310 3.09 -3.34 -4.29
C PHE A 310 2.37 -3.64 -5.60
N SER A 311 2.69 -2.87 -6.63
CA SER A 311 2.08 -2.98 -7.95
C SER A 311 3.06 -3.61 -8.94
N SER A 312 2.70 -4.75 -9.54
CA SER A 312 3.52 -5.45 -10.53
C SER A 312 4.96 -5.70 -10.06
N CYS A 313 5.13 -6.18 -8.84
CA CYS A 313 6.41 -6.63 -8.31
C CYS A 313 6.63 -8.12 -8.59
N LYS A 314 7.85 -8.62 -8.43
CA LYS A 314 8.19 -10.04 -8.56
C LYS A 314 9.19 -10.51 -7.49
N GLY A 315 9.56 -11.80 -7.55
CA GLY A 315 10.41 -12.41 -6.53
C GLY A 315 9.65 -12.54 -5.21
N LYS A 316 10.17 -12.00 -4.12
CA LYS A 316 9.58 -12.12 -2.79
C LYS A 316 9.36 -10.76 -2.12
N ILE A 317 8.18 -10.55 -1.56
CA ILE A 317 7.86 -9.44 -0.67
C ILE A 317 7.78 -9.99 0.75
N ILE A 318 8.58 -9.45 1.66
CA ILE A 318 8.58 -9.80 3.08
C ILE A 318 8.23 -8.54 3.87
N SER A 319 7.18 -8.62 4.72
CA SER A 319 6.87 -7.60 5.71
C SER A 319 6.83 -8.27 7.08
N CYS A 320 7.73 -7.90 7.96
CA CYS A 320 7.78 -8.45 9.31
C CYS A 320 8.10 -7.39 10.36
N ASN A 321 7.65 -7.66 11.60
CA ASN A 321 7.85 -6.80 12.77
C ASN A 321 7.31 -5.36 12.58
N GLY A 322 6.30 -5.19 11.73
CA GLY A 322 5.72 -3.91 11.34
C GLY A 322 4.61 -3.43 12.27
N LEU A 323 4.39 -2.11 12.29
CA LEU A 323 3.22 -1.47 12.91
C LEU A 323 2.50 -0.63 11.86
N TYR A 324 1.25 -0.95 11.60
CA TYR A 324 0.38 -0.29 10.63
C TYR A 324 -0.88 0.20 11.34
N GLU A 325 -1.01 1.52 11.52
CA GLU A 325 -2.13 2.09 12.26
C GLU A 325 -2.59 3.44 11.70
N GLY A 326 -3.89 3.69 11.80
CA GLY A 326 -4.48 5.00 11.47
C GLY A 326 -4.42 5.39 9.99
N MET A 327 -4.05 4.48 9.09
CA MET A 327 -4.09 4.74 7.65
C MET A 327 -5.54 4.73 7.13
N MET A 328 -5.75 5.48 6.04
CA MET A 328 -7.08 5.66 5.47
C MET A 328 -7.43 4.61 4.41
N ASP A 329 -6.66 3.52 4.32
CA ASP A 329 -6.92 2.31 3.55
C ASP A 329 -6.10 1.12 4.11
N ASP A 330 -5.62 0.20 3.27
CA ASP A 330 -5.04 -1.08 3.64
C ASP A 330 -3.65 -0.97 4.32
N ALA A 331 -3.30 -1.93 5.18
CA ALA A 331 -1.92 -2.02 5.68
C ALA A 331 -0.94 -2.49 4.60
N ILE A 332 -1.39 -3.41 3.77
CA ILE A 332 -0.66 -3.90 2.60
C ILE A 332 -1.63 -4.24 1.47
N ASN A 333 -1.30 -3.81 0.27
CA ASN A 333 -1.96 -4.24 -0.96
C ASN A 333 -0.91 -4.78 -1.93
N VAL A 334 -1.12 -5.97 -2.48
CA VAL A 334 -0.21 -6.63 -3.44
C VAL A 334 -0.99 -7.10 -4.64
N HIS A 335 -0.69 -6.53 -5.81
CA HIS A 335 -1.36 -6.88 -7.07
C HIS A 335 -0.49 -6.55 -8.29
N GLY A 336 -0.89 -7.02 -9.46
CA GLY A 336 -0.48 -6.49 -10.75
C GLY A 336 -1.58 -5.62 -11.35
N THR A 337 -1.42 -5.18 -12.59
CA THR A 337 -2.43 -4.36 -13.27
C THR A 337 -2.86 -5.04 -14.57
N TYR A 338 -4.18 -5.25 -14.74
CA TYR A 338 -4.72 -5.70 -16.02
C TYR A 338 -4.62 -4.60 -17.08
N LEU A 339 -4.18 -4.96 -18.27
CA LEU A 339 -4.53 -4.16 -19.46
C LEU A 339 -5.81 -4.71 -20.08
N LYS A 340 -6.77 -3.85 -20.36
CA LYS A 340 -7.96 -4.23 -21.13
C LYS A 340 -7.62 -4.33 -22.60
N VAL A 341 -8.03 -5.41 -23.26
CA VAL A 341 -7.96 -5.55 -24.72
C VAL A 341 -8.92 -4.55 -25.35
N VAL A 342 -8.37 -3.59 -26.11
CA VAL A 342 -9.14 -2.54 -26.78
C VAL A 342 -9.11 -2.64 -28.29
N LYS A 343 -8.21 -3.48 -28.85
CA LYS A 343 -8.13 -3.76 -30.27
C LYS A 343 -7.41 -5.08 -30.52
N ARG A 344 -7.92 -5.90 -31.43
CA ARG A 344 -7.20 -7.01 -32.04
C ARG A 344 -6.66 -6.57 -33.37
N VAL A 345 -5.34 -6.65 -33.59
CA VAL A 345 -4.67 -6.23 -34.84
C VAL A 345 -4.55 -7.39 -35.81
N ASP A 346 -4.08 -8.54 -35.29
CA ASP A 346 -3.94 -9.79 -36.03
C ASP A 346 -4.05 -11.01 -35.09
N ASP A 347 -3.61 -12.19 -35.52
CA ASP A 347 -3.69 -13.42 -34.73
C ASP A 347 -2.75 -13.45 -33.51
N ARG A 348 -1.71 -12.62 -33.45
CA ARG A 348 -0.70 -12.55 -32.40
C ARG A 348 -0.58 -11.17 -31.74
N THR A 349 -1.28 -10.16 -32.24
CA THR A 349 -1.07 -8.77 -31.83
C THR A 349 -2.35 -8.12 -31.31
N LEU A 350 -2.27 -7.62 -30.08
CA LEU A 350 -3.35 -6.89 -29.41
C LEU A 350 -2.89 -5.49 -29.00
N VAL A 351 -3.85 -4.57 -28.83
CA VAL A 351 -3.65 -3.32 -28.10
C VAL A 351 -4.29 -3.48 -26.73
N GLY A 352 -3.47 -3.35 -25.71
CA GLY A 352 -3.89 -3.32 -24.30
C GLY A 352 -3.86 -1.92 -23.73
N ARG A 353 -4.85 -1.56 -22.90
CA ARG A 353 -5.01 -0.22 -22.30
C ARG A 353 -5.11 -0.30 -20.79
N TYR A 354 -4.38 0.57 -20.09
CA TYR A 354 -4.64 0.92 -18.70
C TYR A 354 -6.01 1.59 -18.56
N MET A 355 -6.84 1.14 -17.65
CA MET A 355 -8.22 1.61 -17.55
C MET A 355 -8.47 2.52 -16.34
N HIS A 356 -7.77 2.32 -15.23
CA HIS A 356 -7.98 3.12 -14.04
C HIS A 356 -7.22 4.46 -14.12
N GLU A 357 -7.88 5.56 -13.73
CA GLU A 357 -7.32 6.92 -13.85
C GLU A 357 -6.06 7.16 -13.01
N GLN A 358 -5.84 6.35 -11.98
CA GLN A 358 -4.66 6.45 -11.12
C GLN A 358 -3.62 5.35 -11.41
N ALA A 359 -3.82 4.47 -12.41
CA ALA A 359 -2.90 3.38 -12.72
C ALA A 359 -2.56 3.35 -14.21
N TRP A 360 -1.68 4.27 -14.66
CA TRP A 360 -1.22 4.37 -16.05
C TRP A 360 0.09 5.16 -16.14
N GLY A 361 0.75 5.10 -17.30
CA GLY A 361 1.90 5.94 -17.61
C GLY A 361 3.25 5.32 -17.26
N PHE A 362 3.28 4.11 -16.72
CA PHE A 362 4.49 3.35 -16.40
C PHE A 362 4.60 2.09 -17.28
N GLU A 363 5.74 1.42 -17.23
CA GLU A 363 6.00 0.18 -17.95
C GLU A 363 5.03 -0.92 -17.49
N TRP A 364 4.47 -1.69 -18.43
CA TRP A 364 3.58 -2.79 -18.09
C TRP A 364 4.23 -4.17 -18.22
N GLY A 365 5.16 -4.32 -19.13
CA GLY A 365 5.81 -5.60 -19.39
C GLY A 365 6.96 -5.48 -20.38
N ARG A 366 7.69 -6.57 -20.53
CA ARG A 366 8.90 -6.67 -21.37
C ARG A 366 8.83 -7.88 -22.28
N PRO A 367 9.59 -7.89 -23.38
CA PRO A 367 9.76 -9.11 -24.17
C PRO A 367 10.25 -10.28 -23.30
N GLY A 368 9.61 -11.43 -23.45
CA GLY A 368 9.85 -12.63 -22.64
C GLY A 368 8.92 -12.80 -21.44
N ASP A 369 8.21 -11.77 -21.00
CA ASP A 369 7.24 -11.88 -19.89
C ASP A 369 6.11 -12.84 -20.24
N GLU A 370 5.72 -13.66 -19.27
CA GLU A 370 4.59 -14.59 -19.34
C GLU A 370 3.29 -13.85 -19.06
N VAL A 371 2.28 -14.15 -19.83
CA VAL A 371 0.96 -13.52 -19.72
C VAL A 371 -0.17 -14.53 -19.80
N GLN A 372 -1.32 -14.17 -19.26
CA GLN A 372 -2.58 -14.88 -19.44
C GLN A 372 -3.73 -13.92 -19.74
N PHE A 373 -4.84 -14.46 -20.22
CA PHE A 373 -6.01 -13.68 -20.61
C PHE A 373 -7.21 -14.03 -19.73
N VAL A 374 -7.91 -13.02 -19.26
CA VAL A 374 -9.05 -13.15 -18.35
C VAL A 374 -10.28 -12.51 -18.98
N ARG A 375 -11.40 -13.24 -19.01
CA ARG A 375 -12.69 -12.68 -19.40
C ARG A 375 -13.27 -11.89 -18.22
N SER A 376 -13.42 -10.57 -18.36
CA SER A 376 -13.75 -9.68 -17.23
C SER A 376 -15.10 -10.00 -16.56
N ASN A 377 -16.12 -10.41 -17.31
CA ASN A 377 -17.46 -10.68 -16.79
C ASN A 377 -17.52 -11.90 -15.84
N THR A 378 -16.73 -12.94 -16.11
CA THR A 378 -16.73 -14.19 -15.35
C THR A 378 -15.41 -14.44 -14.61
N MET A 379 -14.41 -13.60 -14.83
CA MET A 379 -13.06 -13.75 -14.30
C MET A 379 -12.44 -15.13 -14.61
N GLU A 380 -12.74 -15.68 -15.77
CA GLU A 380 -12.21 -16.97 -16.24
C GLU A 380 -11.01 -16.77 -17.15
N LEU A 381 -10.03 -17.65 -17.01
CA LEU A 381 -8.91 -17.75 -17.93
C LEU A 381 -9.40 -18.26 -19.29
N VAL A 382 -8.95 -17.62 -20.37
CA VAL A 382 -9.29 -17.96 -21.75
C VAL A 382 -8.02 -18.19 -22.57
N GLY A 383 -8.02 -19.27 -23.34
CA GLY A 383 -6.84 -19.70 -24.08
C GLY A 383 -5.76 -20.30 -23.18
N GLN A 384 -4.54 -20.29 -23.65
CA GLN A 384 -3.35 -20.74 -22.92
C GLN A 384 -2.49 -19.54 -22.52
N GLU A 385 -1.62 -19.76 -21.54
CA GLU A 385 -0.54 -18.82 -21.23
C GLU A 385 0.29 -18.55 -22.48
N ASN A 386 0.78 -17.33 -22.59
CA ASN A 386 1.55 -16.86 -23.74
C ASN A 386 2.77 -16.07 -23.26
N ARG A 387 3.63 -15.64 -24.17
CA ARG A 387 4.78 -14.80 -23.88
C ARG A 387 4.76 -13.55 -24.74
N ILE A 388 5.22 -12.45 -24.20
CA ILE A 388 5.41 -11.21 -24.95
C ILE A 388 6.62 -11.39 -25.88
N ALA A 389 6.41 -11.33 -27.19
CA ALA A 389 7.49 -11.27 -28.17
C ALA A 389 8.01 -9.85 -28.35
N SER A 390 7.09 -8.87 -28.39
CA SER A 390 7.43 -7.45 -28.40
C SER A 390 6.32 -6.61 -27.76
N ILE A 391 6.70 -5.49 -27.16
CA ILE A 391 5.77 -4.52 -26.60
C ILE A 391 6.31 -3.11 -26.81
N ARG A 392 5.44 -2.19 -27.19
CA ARG A 392 5.76 -0.76 -27.29
C ARG A 392 4.53 0.09 -27.01
N PRO A 393 4.72 1.35 -26.59
CA PRO A 393 3.60 2.30 -26.51
C PRO A 393 2.87 2.40 -27.86
N TYR A 394 1.56 2.58 -27.80
CA TYR A 394 0.70 2.69 -28.99
C TYR A 394 0.12 4.09 -29.16
N ASP A 395 -0.22 4.76 -28.07
CA ASP A 395 -0.77 6.11 -28.03
C ASP A 395 0.27 7.22 -27.90
N LYS A 396 1.54 6.86 -27.64
CA LYS A 396 2.67 7.78 -27.45
C LYS A 396 3.96 7.19 -28.01
N GLU A 397 5.01 8.03 -28.09
CA GLU A 397 6.35 7.59 -28.50
C GLU A 397 7.14 6.95 -27.35
N GLN A 398 6.86 7.37 -26.09
CA GLN A 398 7.57 6.92 -24.90
C GLN A 398 6.64 6.21 -23.92
N ILE A 399 7.21 5.32 -23.08
CA ILE A 399 6.49 4.62 -22.03
C ILE A 399 5.92 5.61 -21.00
N ALA A 400 6.70 6.62 -20.63
CA ALA A 400 6.27 7.63 -19.70
C ALA A 400 4.99 8.34 -20.18
N GLY A 401 3.91 8.16 -19.41
CA GLY A 401 2.60 8.71 -19.73
C GLY A 401 1.80 7.95 -20.80
N ALA A 402 2.25 6.77 -21.27
CA ALA A 402 1.47 5.94 -22.17
C ALA A 402 0.31 5.25 -21.44
N ARG A 403 -0.83 5.18 -22.09
CA ARG A 403 -2.00 4.41 -21.63
C ARG A 403 -2.23 3.15 -22.44
N GLU A 404 -1.73 3.09 -23.66
CA GLU A 404 -1.93 1.97 -24.59
C GLU A 404 -0.61 1.36 -25.04
N PHE A 405 -0.61 0.04 -25.15
CA PHE A 405 0.54 -0.73 -25.62
C PHE A 405 0.13 -1.65 -26.77
N LEU A 406 0.91 -1.63 -27.84
CA LEU A 406 0.87 -2.64 -28.88
C LEU A 406 1.72 -3.82 -28.42
N ILE A 407 1.09 -4.97 -28.24
CA ILE A 407 1.72 -6.18 -27.70
C ILE A 407 1.61 -7.29 -28.74
N THR A 408 2.76 -7.81 -29.19
CA THR A 408 2.83 -9.01 -30.03
C THR A 408 3.25 -10.18 -29.16
N PHE A 409 2.52 -11.28 -29.27
CA PHE A 409 2.75 -12.51 -28.49
C PHE A 409 3.51 -13.55 -29.30
N ALA A 410 4.21 -14.45 -28.60
CA ALA A 410 4.99 -15.51 -29.23
C ALA A 410 4.11 -16.52 -29.97
N GLU A 411 2.95 -16.85 -29.40
CA GLU A 411 1.99 -17.77 -29.98
C GLU A 411 0.70 -17.04 -30.39
N PRO A 412 -0.10 -17.60 -31.31
CA PRO A 412 -1.40 -17.04 -31.65
C PRO A 412 -2.31 -16.94 -30.42
N VAL A 413 -3.00 -15.83 -30.32
CA VAL A 413 -3.97 -15.57 -29.26
C VAL A 413 -5.31 -16.21 -29.61
N ASP A 414 -5.98 -16.84 -28.62
CA ASP A 414 -7.28 -17.47 -28.81
C ASP A 414 -8.25 -16.53 -29.55
N THR A 415 -8.98 -17.09 -30.50
CA THR A 415 -9.91 -16.34 -31.38
C THR A 415 -11.08 -15.69 -30.62
N ALA A 416 -11.41 -16.19 -29.44
CA ALA A 416 -12.43 -15.61 -28.58
C ALA A 416 -12.01 -14.25 -27.98
N ILE A 417 -10.70 -13.98 -27.91
CA ILE A 417 -10.17 -12.75 -27.32
C ILE A 417 -10.28 -11.59 -28.29
N SER A 418 -11.17 -10.66 -27.98
CA SER A 418 -11.45 -9.49 -28.82
C SER A 418 -11.86 -8.30 -27.93
N GLU A 419 -11.85 -7.11 -28.52
CA GLU A 419 -12.30 -5.86 -27.86
C GLU A 419 -13.77 -5.87 -27.48
N GLN A 420 -14.61 -6.69 -28.12
CA GLN A 420 -16.07 -6.67 -27.94
C GLN A 420 -16.54 -7.39 -26.67
N GLN A 421 -15.76 -8.30 -26.13
CA GLN A 421 -16.21 -9.18 -25.04
C GLN A 421 -15.61 -8.84 -23.67
N GLY A 422 -14.76 -7.83 -23.56
CA GLY A 422 -14.14 -7.41 -22.32
C GLY A 422 -13.11 -8.43 -21.79
N PHE A 423 -11.88 -8.36 -22.29
CA PHE A 423 -10.77 -9.19 -21.83
C PHE A 423 -9.69 -8.34 -21.16
N GLY A 424 -9.14 -8.87 -20.07
CA GLY A 424 -7.92 -8.38 -19.42
C GLY A 424 -6.71 -9.22 -19.83
N ILE A 425 -5.56 -8.57 -19.95
CA ILE A 425 -4.25 -9.21 -20.08
C ILE A 425 -3.57 -9.08 -18.71
N GLU A 426 -3.17 -10.20 -18.12
CA GLU A 426 -2.43 -10.27 -16.86
C GLU A 426 -0.97 -10.65 -17.15
N ASN A 427 -0.03 -9.93 -16.53
CA ASN A 427 1.39 -10.25 -16.60
C ASN A 427 1.77 -11.16 -15.42
N LEU A 428 2.08 -12.43 -15.70
CA LEU A 428 2.41 -13.44 -14.70
C LEU A 428 3.86 -13.37 -14.21
N THR A 429 4.75 -12.75 -14.98
CA THR A 429 6.16 -12.59 -14.59
C THR A 429 6.28 -11.64 -13.39
N TRP A 430 5.46 -10.61 -13.36
CA TRP A 430 5.44 -9.60 -12.30
C TRP A 430 4.39 -9.92 -11.23
N THR A 431 4.55 -11.11 -10.63
CA THR A 431 3.72 -11.62 -9.53
C THR A 431 4.62 -12.16 -8.41
N PRO A 432 4.60 -11.57 -7.20
CA PRO A 432 5.52 -11.95 -6.13
C PRO A 432 4.97 -13.07 -5.25
N GLU A 433 5.87 -13.82 -4.59
CA GLU A 433 5.56 -14.47 -3.32
C GLU A 433 5.45 -13.42 -2.21
N VAL A 434 4.60 -13.69 -1.22
CA VAL A 434 4.38 -12.77 -0.09
C VAL A 434 4.54 -13.50 1.24
N VAL A 435 5.31 -12.91 2.15
CA VAL A 435 5.35 -13.28 3.57
C VAL A 435 5.00 -12.05 4.39
N PHE A 436 3.85 -12.09 5.04
CA PHE A 436 3.36 -11.05 5.93
C PHE A 436 3.25 -11.63 7.35
N SER A 437 4.22 -11.31 8.22
CA SER A 437 4.36 -12.01 9.51
C SER A 437 4.78 -11.09 10.67
N VAL A 438 4.26 -11.40 11.85
CA VAL A 438 4.61 -10.70 13.10
C VAL A 438 4.35 -9.18 13.02
N ASN A 439 3.29 -8.79 12.32
CA ASN A 439 2.88 -7.39 12.21
C ASN A 439 1.68 -7.09 13.11
N THR A 440 1.52 -5.84 13.49
CA THR A 440 0.32 -5.31 14.12
C THR A 440 -0.38 -4.35 13.17
N ILE A 441 -1.66 -4.60 12.91
CA ILE A 441 -2.54 -3.78 12.08
C ILE A 441 -3.69 -3.31 12.95
N ARG A 442 -3.90 -1.99 13.05
CA ARG A 442 -4.97 -1.47 13.90
C ARG A 442 -5.51 -0.11 13.48
N ASN A 443 -6.76 0.15 13.87
CA ASN A 443 -7.39 1.47 13.78
C ASN A 443 -7.34 2.08 12.36
N ASN A 444 -7.42 1.24 11.34
CA ASN A 444 -7.39 1.69 9.96
C ASN A 444 -8.79 1.68 9.34
N ARG A 445 -8.93 2.50 8.32
CA ARG A 445 -10.11 2.48 7.47
C ARG A 445 -10.06 1.28 6.54
N ALA A 446 -11.23 0.69 6.31
CA ALA A 446 -11.55 -0.38 5.38
C ALA A 446 -10.84 -1.72 5.70
N ARG A 447 -9.91 -2.17 4.89
CA ARG A 447 -9.34 -3.51 4.99
C ARG A 447 -8.03 -3.52 5.77
N GLY A 448 -7.73 -4.66 6.42
CA GLY A 448 -6.41 -4.85 7.02
C GLY A 448 -5.35 -5.13 5.95
N THR A 449 -5.60 -6.13 5.10
CA THR A 449 -4.68 -6.52 4.02
C THR A 449 -5.44 -6.90 2.76
N LEU A 450 -4.81 -6.69 1.58
CA LEU A 450 -5.30 -7.14 0.29
C LEU A 450 -4.19 -7.90 -0.46
N PHE A 451 -4.49 -9.11 -0.91
CA PHE A 451 -3.56 -9.91 -1.71
C PHE A 451 -4.23 -10.40 -3.00
N SER A 452 -3.54 -10.23 -4.11
CA SER A 452 -4.01 -10.62 -5.44
C SER A 452 -2.82 -11.12 -6.28
N THR A 453 -2.19 -12.22 -5.84
CA THR A 453 -1.07 -12.85 -6.54
C THR A 453 -1.29 -14.37 -6.66
N PRO A 454 -0.91 -15.00 -7.81
CA PRO A 454 -0.99 -16.46 -7.96
C PRO A 454 0.13 -17.21 -7.24
N ARG A 455 1.11 -16.51 -6.68
CA ARG A 455 2.24 -17.12 -5.98
C ARG A 455 1.90 -17.39 -4.53
N LEU A 456 2.81 -18.11 -3.83
CA LEU A 456 2.63 -18.42 -2.41
C LEU A 456 2.48 -17.14 -1.58
N THR A 457 1.39 -17.06 -0.84
CA THR A 457 1.12 -15.99 0.14
C THR A 457 0.99 -16.60 1.52
N VAL A 458 1.84 -16.18 2.45
CA VAL A 458 1.81 -16.62 3.86
C VAL A 458 1.51 -15.42 4.75
N VAL A 459 0.40 -15.49 5.49
CA VAL A 459 -0.03 -14.47 6.47
C VAL A 459 -0.07 -15.13 7.83
N GLU A 460 0.95 -14.85 8.67
CA GLU A 460 1.08 -15.59 9.93
C GLU A 460 1.56 -14.76 11.12
N ASN A 461 1.11 -15.14 12.31
CA ASN A 461 1.53 -14.53 13.59
C ASN A 461 1.26 -13.01 13.66
N ASN A 462 0.24 -12.51 12.97
CA ASN A 462 -0.12 -11.09 13.00
C ASN A 462 -1.25 -10.83 14.00
N LEU A 463 -1.29 -9.59 14.50
CA LEU A 463 -2.42 -9.06 15.24
C LEU A 463 -3.20 -8.07 14.36
N PHE A 464 -4.46 -8.36 14.10
CA PHE A 464 -5.43 -7.47 13.50
C PHE A 464 -6.37 -6.97 14.61
N ASP A 465 -6.22 -5.71 15.02
CA ASP A 465 -6.94 -5.13 16.15
C ASP A 465 -7.78 -3.95 15.68
N HIS A 466 -9.11 -4.10 15.66
CA HIS A 466 -10.03 -3.07 15.19
C HIS A 466 -9.72 -2.59 13.76
N THR A 467 -9.43 -3.53 12.85
CA THR A 467 -9.55 -3.27 11.42
C THR A 467 -11.02 -3.01 11.12
N SER A 468 -11.35 -1.81 10.65
CA SER A 468 -12.74 -1.36 10.63
C SER A 468 -13.62 -2.15 9.65
N GLY A 469 -13.06 -2.66 8.57
CA GLY A 469 -13.71 -3.58 7.65
C GLY A 469 -13.16 -5.00 7.75
N THR A 470 -13.04 -5.68 6.62
CA THR A 470 -12.46 -7.04 6.55
C THR A 470 -10.97 -7.01 6.93
N ALA A 471 -10.51 -7.98 7.73
CA ALA A 471 -9.10 -8.02 8.14
C ALA A 471 -8.19 -8.51 7.01
N ILE A 472 -8.64 -9.51 6.25
CA ILE A 472 -7.91 -10.04 5.09
C ILE A 472 -8.86 -10.13 3.90
N LEU A 473 -8.48 -9.47 2.80
CA LEU A 473 -9.16 -9.56 1.52
C LEU A 473 -8.26 -10.28 0.51
N LEU A 474 -8.79 -11.34 -0.12
CA LEU A 474 -8.26 -11.94 -1.34
C LEU A 474 -9.15 -11.50 -2.49
N CYS A 475 -8.63 -10.72 -3.41
CA CYS A 475 -9.41 -10.06 -4.45
C CYS A 475 -8.96 -10.48 -5.86
N GLY A 476 -9.27 -9.69 -6.81
CA GLY A 476 -9.01 -9.75 -8.25
C GLY A 476 -10.14 -9.02 -8.97
N ASP A 477 -9.81 -7.96 -9.71
CA ASP A 477 -10.78 -7.06 -10.32
C ASP A 477 -10.33 -6.65 -11.73
N CYS A 478 -11.06 -7.09 -12.75
CA CYS A 478 -10.83 -6.69 -14.14
C CYS A 478 -11.93 -5.74 -14.65
N ASN A 479 -12.62 -5.03 -13.76
CA ASN A 479 -13.80 -4.21 -14.10
C ASN A 479 -13.76 -2.79 -13.52
N GLY A 480 -13.21 -2.59 -12.33
CA GLY A 480 -13.15 -1.32 -11.62
C GLY A 480 -11.73 -0.81 -11.45
N TRP A 481 -10.98 -1.40 -10.54
CA TRP A 481 -9.59 -1.03 -10.26
C TRP A 481 -8.59 -1.64 -11.23
N PHE A 482 -8.95 -2.73 -11.92
CA PHE A 482 -8.07 -3.49 -12.81
C PHE A 482 -6.84 -4.05 -12.12
N GLU A 483 -7.01 -4.47 -10.88
CA GLU A 483 -5.97 -5.08 -10.05
C GLU A 483 -5.98 -6.61 -10.22
N THR A 484 -4.84 -7.19 -10.63
CA THR A 484 -4.69 -8.64 -10.80
C THR A 484 -4.37 -9.26 -9.45
N GLY A 485 -4.54 -10.52 -9.16
CA GLY A 485 -4.90 -11.67 -9.98
C GLY A 485 -5.48 -12.76 -9.09
N ALA A 486 -5.53 -13.96 -9.58
CA ALA A 486 -6.07 -15.09 -8.82
C ALA A 486 -5.11 -15.58 -7.72
N CYS A 487 -5.62 -15.74 -6.49
CA CYS A 487 -4.87 -16.37 -5.39
C CYS A 487 -4.90 -17.89 -5.56
N ARG A 488 -3.74 -18.54 -5.74
CA ARG A 488 -3.63 -19.98 -5.99
C ARG A 488 -3.15 -20.76 -4.78
N ASN A 489 -2.29 -20.20 -3.96
CA ASN A 489 -1.67 -20.87 -2.84
C ASN A 489 -1.54 -19.86 -1.67
N VAL A 490 -2.46 -19.93 -0.72
CA VAL A 490 -2.54 -18.98 0.39
C VAL A 490 -2.62 -19.74 1.72
N ILE A 491 -1.79 -19.35 2.66
CA ILE A 491 -1.77 -19.87 4.02
C ILE A 491 -1.98 -18.72 5.00
N ILE A 492 -3.11 -18.75 5.73
CA ILE A 492 -3.45 -17.79 6.77
C ILE A 492 -3.45 -18.53 8.09
N ARG A 493 -2.44 -18.32 8.95
CA ARG A 493 -2.31 -19.10 10.17
C ARG A 493 -1.78 -18.33 11.37
N LYS A 494 -2.18 -18.77 12.56
CA LYS A 494 -1.68 -18.25 13.85
C LYS A 494 -1.83 -16.74 13.99
N ASN A 495 -2.82 -16.15 13.33
CA ASN A 495 -3.16 -14.73 13.48
C ASN A 495 -4.21 -14.56 14.59
N ILE A 496 -4.23 -13.38 15.18
CA ILE A 496 -5.27 -12.93 16.09
C ILE A 496 -6.07 -11.85 15.40
N PHE A 497 -7.37 -12.07 15.25
CA PHE A 497 -8.33 -11.09 14.74
C PHE A 497 -9.20 -10.62 15.88
N LYS A 498 -9.06 -9.35 16.27
CA LYS A 498 -9.81 -8.77 17.38
C LYS A 498 -10.70 -7.65 16.87
N ASN A 499 -12.01 -7.83 17.02
CA ASN A 499 -13.03 -6.84 16.69
C ASN A 499 -12.88 -6.19 15.29
N ALA A 500 -12.64 -7.00 14.27
CA ALA A 500 -12.81 -6.55 12.89
C ALA A 500 -14.30 -6.30 12.57
N LEU A 501 -14.60 -5.66 11.45
CA LEU A 501 -15.95 -5.37 10.96
C LEU A 501 -16.73 -4.38 11.85
N THR A 502 -16.07 -3.47 12.53
CA THR A 502 -16.76 -2.40 13.28
C THR A 502 -17.49 -1.41 12.39
N ASN A 503 -17.19 -1.41 11.07
CA ASN A 503 -17.74 -0.49 10.07
C ASN A 503 -18.04 -1.21 8.76
N LEU A 504 -18.89 -0.62 7.92
CA LEU A 504 -19.20 -1.16 6.59
C LEU A 504 -18.47 -0.36 5.51
N PHE A 505 -17.50 -0.99 4.88
CA PHE A 505 -16.79 -0.48 3.70
C PHE A 505 -16.94 -1.45 2.53
N GLN A 506 -16.41 -1.08 1.38
CA GLN A 506 -16.39 -1.93 0.19
C GLN A 506 -15.71 -3.28 0.47
N PHE A 507 -16.31 -4.39 -0.01
CA PHE A 507 -15.82 -5.77 0.15
C PHE A 507 -15.76 -6.29 1.59
N THR A 508 -16.52 -5.71 2.49
CA THR A 508 -16.55 -6.04 3.91
C THR A 508 -17.64 -7.10 4.19
N ASN A 509 -17.47 -8.34 3.74
CA ASN A 509 -18.48 -9.39 3.90
C ASN A 509 -18.25 -10.30 5.11
N ALA A 510 -17.02 -10.43 5.57
CA ALA A 510 -16.62 -11.21 6.73
C ALA A 510 -15.24 -10.76 7.24
N VAL A 511 -14.77 -11.29 8.37
CA VAL A 511 -13.42 -11.03 8.91
C VAL A 511 -12.35 -11.38 7.87
N ILE A 512 -12.50 -12.54 7.21
CA ILE A 512 -11.73 -12.91 6.03
C ILE A 512 -12.68 -12.97 4.83
N SER A 513 -12.42 -12.16 3.81
CA SER A 513 -13.22 -12.11 2.59
C SER A 513 -12.39 -12.55 1.39
N ILE A 514 -12.86 -13.58 0.69
CA ILE A 514 -12.34 -14.00 -0.62
C ILE A 514 -13.36 -13.51 -1.65
N TYR A 515 -13.12 -12.30 -2.18
CA TYR A 515 -14.07 -11.57 -2.99
C TYR A 515 -13.48 -11.11 -4.31
N PRO A 516 -13.40 -11.96 -5.33
CA PRO A 516 -13.12 -11.50 -6.69
C PRO A 516 -14.33 -10.73 -7.25
N GLU A 517 -14.08 -9.67 -8.00
CA GLU A 517 -15.13 -8.89 -8.67
C GLU A 517 -15.59 -9.64 -9.92
N ILE A 518 -16.66 -10.40 -9.80
CA ILE A 518 -17.24 -11.22 -10.87
C ILE A 518 -18.66 -10.71 -11.19
N PRO A 519 -18.84 -9.87 -12.21
CA PRO A 519 -20.16 -9.33 -12.56
C PRO A 519 -21.20 -10.41 -12.91
N ASN A 520 -20.76 -11.46 -13.58
CA ASN A 520 -21.66 -12.54 -14.04
C ASN A 520 -21.22 -13.92 -13.49
N LEU A 521 -21.40 -14.11 -12.19
CA LEU A 521 -21.05 -15.36 -11.52
C LEU A 521 -21.87 -16.56 -12.02
N LYS A 522 -23.10 -16.32 -12.52
CA LYS A 522 -23.99 -17.39 -13.00
C LYS A 522 -23.43 -18.14 -14.21
N ASP A 523 -22.75 -17.43 -15.09
CA ASP A 523 -22.22 -17.98 -16.35
C ASP A 523 -20.77 -18.49 -16.17
N GLN A 524 -20.17 -18.29 -15.00
CA GLN A 524 -18.82 -18.78 -14.72
C GLN A 524 -18.77 -20.30 -14.74
N GLN A 525 -17.86 -20.89 -15.52
CA GLN A 525 -17.66 -22.34 -15.61
C GLN A 525 -16.45 -22.84 -14.81
N LYS A 526 -15.40 -22.01 -14.67
CA LYS A 526 -14.17 -22.32 -13.95
C LYS A 526 -14.02 -21.38 -12.74
N TYR A 527 -13.44 -21.87 -11.65
CA TYR A 527 -13.20 -21.06 -10.46
C TYR A 527 -12.06 -20.06 -10.69
N PHE A 528 -12.16 -18.91 -10.04
CA PHE A 528 -11.13 -17.86 -10.15
C PHE A 528 -9.96 -18.14 -9.19
N HIS A 529 -10.24 -18.36 -7.91
CA HIS A 529 -9.21 -18.63 -6.90
C HIS A 529 -8.97 -20.14 -6.68
N GLY A 530 -7.82 -20.47 -6.06
CA GLY A 530 -7.44 -21.85 -5.74
C GLY A 530 -6.97 -22.62 -6.96
N GLY A 531 -7.19 -23.94 -6.97
CA GLY A 531 -6.83 -24.85 -8.04
C GLY A 531 -5.85 -25.94 -7.58
N LYS A 532 -5.10 -26.52 -8.53
CA LYS A 532 -4.29 -27.72 -8.30
C LYS A 532 -3.11 -27.55 -7.32
N ASP A 533 -2.67 -26.32 -7.06
CA ASP A 533 -1.42 -26.01 -6.36
C ASP A 533 -1.61 -25.73 -4.85
N GLY A 534 -2.70 -26.17 -4.24
CA GLY A 534 -2.89 -26.12 -2.79
C GLY A 534 -4.14 -25.38 -2.30
N GLY A 535 -4.64 -24.39 -3.04
CA GLY A 535 -5.83 -23.64 -2.65
C GLY A 535 -5.58 -22.66 -1.48
N ILE A 536 -6.61 -22.43 -0.68
CA ILE A 536 -6.60 -21.48 0.42
C ILE A 536 -6.75 -22.21 1.74
N VAL A 537 -5.75 -22.09 2.63
CA VAL A 537 -5.72 -22.72 3.95
C VAL A 537 -5.79 -21.66 5.04
N ILE A 538 -6.79 -21.77 5.91
CA ILE A 538 -7.02 -20.90 7.07
C ILE A 538 -6.97 -21.77 8.31
N GLU A 539 -5.86 -21.69 9.08
CA GLU A 539 -5.63 -22.64 10.17
C GLU A 539 -5.03 -22.01 11.42
N ASP A 540 -5.37 -22.55 12.58
CA ASP A 540 -4.81 -22.19 13.89
C ASP A 540 -4.91 -20.68 14.23
N ASN A 541 -5.90 -19.96 13.70
CA ASN A 541 -6.13 -18.56 14.01
C ASN A 541 -7.09 -18.40 15.20
N VAL A 542 -7.03 -17.25 15.85
CA VAL A 542 -7.96 -16.84 16.90
C VAL A 542 -8.82 -15.68 16.39
N PHE A 543 -10.13 -15.86 16.38
CA PHE A 543 -11.11 -14.83 16.05
C PHE A 543 -11.83 -14.39 17.33
N GLU A 544 -11.56 -13.19 17.80
CA GLU A 544 -12.27 -12.54 18.90
C GLU A 544 -13.20 -11.49 18.28
N THR A 545 -14.50 -11.82 18.18
CA THR A 545 -15.45 -11.03 17.40
C THR A 545 -16.77 -10.83 18.15
N PHE A 546 -17.40 -9.69 17.90
CA PHE A 546 -18.74 -9.36 18.41
C PHE A 546 -19.87 -9.71 17.44
N ASP A 547 -19.56 -10.02 16.16
CA ASP A 547 -20.55 -10.27 15.11
C ASP A 547 -20.34 -11.64 14.45
N ALA A 548 -21.29 -12.06 13.65
CA ALA A 548 -21.36 -13.42 13.10
C ALA A 548 -20.34 -13.73 11.98
N PRO A 549 -20.03 -12.83 11.02
CA PRO A 549 -19.30 -13.19 9.80
C PRO A 549 -17.83 -13.49 10.05
N ILE A 550 -17.39 -14.70 9.83
CA ILE A 550 -15.97 -15.11 9.95
C ILE A 550 -15.33 -15.23 8.57
N LEU A 551 -15.97 -15.95 7.66
CA LEU A 551 -15.42 -16.22 6.33
C LEU A 551 -16.48 -16.03 5.25
N TYR A 552 -16.14 -15.21 4.27
CA TYR A 552 -16.85 -15.14 2.99
C TYR A 552 -15.94 -15.66 1.88
N ALA A 553 -16.42 -16.54 1.02
CA ALA A 553 -15.66 -17.06 -0.11
C ALA A 553 -16.53 -17.14 -1.37
N LYS A 554 -16.02 -16.54 -2.45
CA LYS A 554 -16.65 -16.53 -3.79
C LYS A 554 -15.68 -17.07 -4.82
N SER A 555 -16.13 -18.07 -5.61
CA SER A 555 -15.38 -18.65 -6.73
C SER A 555 -14.02 -19.22 -6.34
N VAL A 556 -14.02 -20.20 -5.45
CA VAL A 556 -12.82 -20.87 -4.90
C VAL A 556 -12.86 -22.36 -5.17
N ASP A 557 -11.78 -22.94 -5.65
CA ASP A 557 -11.56 -24.38 -5.71
C ASP A 557 -10.41 -24.77 -4.77
N GLY A 558 -10.75 -25.50 -3.70
CA GLY A 558 -9.83 -25.84 -2.62
C GLY A 558 -9.80 -24.78 -1.49
N LEU A 559 -10.59 -25.04 -0.43
CA LEU A 559 -10.69 -24.19 0.75
C LEU A 559 -10.67 -25.05 2.01
N ILE A 560 -9.69 -24.81 2.87
CA ILE A 560 -9.55 -25.51 4.15
C ILE A 560 -9.62 -24.48 5.28
N PHE A 561 -10.53 -24.71 6.23
CA PHE A 561 -10.64 -23.95 7.48
C PHE A 561 -10.59 -24.94 8.64
N ARG A 562 -9.50 -24.93 9.45
CA ARG A 562 -9.30 -25.92 10.51
C ARG A 562 -8.50 -25.38 11.69
N GLY A 563 -8.71 -25.97 12.88
CA GLY A 563 -7.95 -25.63 14.08
C GLY A 563 -8.10 -24.18 14.55
N ASN A 564 -9.05 -23.45 14.00
CA ASN A 564 -9.30 -22.06 14.36
C ASN A 564 -10.16 -21.98 15.63
N VAL A 565 -9.91 -20.98 16.46
CA VAL A 565 -10.69 -20.71 17.66
C VAL A 565 -11.54 -19.47 17.47
N ILE A 566 -12.86 -19.59 17.59
CA ILE A 566 -13.80 -18.48 17.46
C ILE A 566 -14.36 -18.15 18.85
N LYS A 567 -14.09 -16.94 19.33
CA LYS A 567 -14.55 -16.39 20.60
C LYS A 567 -15.49 -15.23 20.36
N THR A 568 -16.75 -15.34 20.75
CA THR A 568 -17.70 -14.25 20.66
C THR A 568 -17.57 -13.39 21.93
N ASN A 569 -17.47 -12.07 21.75
CA ASN A 569 -17.49 -11.07 22.82
C ASN A 569 -18.75 -10.18 22.73
N GLN A 570 -18.87 -9.19 23.59
CA GLN A 570 -19.99 -8.26 23.66
C GLN A 570 -19.52 -6.79 23.61
N ASP A 571 -18.33 -6.55 23.05
CA ASP A 571 -17.72 -5.22 22.99
C ASP A 571 -18.56 -4.26 22.13
N TYR A 572 -19.22 -4.79 21.09
CA TYR A 572 -20.14 -4.05 20.21
C TYR A 572 -21.41 -4.86 19.96
N LYS A 573 -22.48 -4.18 19.52
CA LYS A 573 -23.71 -4.84 19.07
C LYS A 573 -23.49 -5.40 17.66
N PRO A 574 -23.92 -6.64 17.37
CA PRO A 574 -23.96 -7.14 16.00
C PRO A 574 -24.80 -6.24 15.08
N PHE A 575 -24.30 -5.92 13.89
CA PHE A 575 -25.02 -5.05 12.95
C PHE A 575 -24.78 -5.40 11.48
N HIS A 576 -23.83 -6.30 11.21
CA HIS A 576 -23.46 -6.63 9.85
C HIS A 576 -24.63 -7.30 9.11
N PRO A 577 -24.92 -6.93 7.84
CA PRO A 577 -26.04 -7.51 7.08
C PRO A 577 -25.85 -9.01 6.78
N ASN A 578 -24.60 -9.48 6.66
CA ASN A 578 -24.32 -10.91 6.62
C ASN A 578 -24.39 -11.48 8.05
N GLN A 579 -25.33 -12.41 8.29
CA GLN A 579 -25.51 -13.11 9.55
C GLN A 579 -24.97 -14.54 9.54
N ARG A 580 -24.25 -14.92 8.47
CA ARG A 580 -23.67 -16.25 8.31
C ARG A 580 -22.24 -16.26 8.81
N ARG A 581 -21.88 -17.21 9.64
CA ARG A 581 -20.49 -17.45 10.07
C ARG A 581 -19.60 -17.80 8.88
N PHE A 582 -20.11 -18.65 8.01
CA PHE A 582 -19.48 -19.04 6.74
C PHE A 582 -20.47 -18.77 5.61
N TRP A 583 -20.08 -17.90 4.69
CA TRP A 583 -20.86 -17.62 3.48
C TRP A 583 -20.05 -18.03 2.26
N LEU A 584 -20.49 -19.12 1.61
CA LEU A 584 -19.81 -19.74 0.48
C LEU A 584 -20.66 -19.58 -0.78
N GLU A 585 -20.10 -18.94 -1.80
CA GLU A 585 -20.74 -18.77 -3.11
C GLU A 585 -19.85 -19.39 -4.19
N ARG A 586 -20.30 -20.46 -4.81
CA ARG A 586 -19.54 -21.18 -5.81
C ARG A 586 -18.14 -21.57 -5.28
N VAL A 587 -18.13 -22.44 -4.28
CA VAL A 587 -16.90 -23.01 -3.68
C VAL A 587 -16.91 -24.52 -3.84
N ASN A 588 -15.78 -25.10 -4.26
CA ASN A 588 -15.59 -26.53 -4.44
C ASN A 588 -14.42 -27.04 -3.58
N ASN A 589 -14.35 -28.33 -3.34
CA ASN A 589 -13.30 -28.96 -2.55
C ASN A 589 -13.08 -28.24 -1.21
N VAL A 590 -14.18 -28.10 -0.44
CA VAL A 590 -14.18 -27.37 0.82
C VAL A 590 -14.14 -28.31 2.01
N SER A 591 -13.31 -27.96 3.02
CA SER A 591 -13.27 -28.62 4.32
C SER A 591 -13.29 -27.57 5.41
N ILE A 592 -14.34 -27.55 6.22
CA ILE A 592 -14.50 -26.65 7.37
C ILE A 592 -14.66 -27.51 8.63
N SER A 593 -13.74 -27.33 9.59
CA SER A 593 -13.82 -27.88 10.94
C SER A 593 -13.59 -26.77 11.95
N GLU A 594 -14.57 -26.57 12.84
CA GLU A 594 -14.50 -25.65 13.98
C GLU A 594 -13.79 -26.31 15.17
#